data_8eef4283f3c07beddb25d0d5cc160178
#
_entry.id   8eef4283f3c07beddb25d0d5cc160178
#
_cell.length_a   1.000
_cell.length_b   1.000
_cell.length_c   1.000
_cell.angle_alpha   90.00
_cell.angle_beta   90.00
_cell.angle_gamma   90.00
#
_symmetry.space_group_name_H-M   'P 1'
#
loop_
_entity.id
_entity.type
_entity.pdbx_description
1 polymer ?
#
loop_
_entity_poly.entity_id
_entity_poly.type
_entity_poly.pdbx_seq_one_letter_code
_entity_poly.pdbx_strand_id
1 'polypeptide(L)'
;RTGYNHPDHLQVHDVSVPAFDAAGNADRYPEAGEPWQPLKMYFTVWSRARIEGLHAKFVEMGLESPYQGWSDRPSRDHLITTRIPIADHWEVRGEALRAHATQVDPASPFWFGLPDEVARTVHPYDDYVLARSLVGEPPAGSLEDDLFDRIRVRVSDVV
;
A
#
# COMPACT_ATOMS: atom_id res chain seq x y z
N ARG A 1 6.32 -12.66 2.26
CA ARG A 1 5.76 -12.61 0.89
C ARG A 1 4.25 -12.52 1.00
N THR A 2 3.66 -11.49 0.45
CA THR A 2 2.25 -11.11 0.67
C THR A 2 1.38 -11.41 -0.55
N GLY A 3 0.61 -12.46 -0.51
CA GLY A 3 -0.72 -12.62 -1.12
C GLY A 3 -0.88 -12.76 -2.63
N TYR A 4 -0.22 -12.02 -3.50
CA TYR A 4 -0.36 -12.13 -4.94
C TYR A 4 0.88 -12.81 -5.54
N ASN A 5 0.71 -14.04 -6.04
CA ASN A 5 1.82 -14.89 -6.46
C ASN A 5 2.23 -14.70 -7.93
N HIS A 6 2.00 -13.52 -8.53
CA HIS A 6 2.50 -13.24 -9.87
C HIS A 6 4.03 -13.14 -9.83
N PRO A 7 4.77 -13.74 -10.79
CA PRO A 7 6.24 -13.74 -10.80
C PRO A 7 6.85 -12.34 -10.68
N ASP A 8 6.29 -11.35 -11.38
CA ASP A 8 6.79 -9.97 -11.34
C ASP A 8 6.66 -9.35 -9.95
N HIS A 9 5.55 -9.60 -9.23
CA HIS A 9 5.37 -9.10 -7.87
C HIS A 9 6.33 -9.76 -6.88
N LEU A 10 6.62 -11.05 -7.07
CA LEU A 10 7.63 -11.74 -6.27
C LEU A 10 9.02 -11.18 -6.54
N GLN A 11 9.34 -10.95 -7.82
CA GLN A 11 10.62 -10.36 -8.23
C GLN A 11 10.81 -8.95 -7.69
N VAL A 12 9.78 -8.09 -7.76
CA VAL A 12 9.82 -6.74 -7.17
C VAL A 12 10.13 -6.81 -5.68
N HIS A 13 9.48 -7.70 -4.94
CA HIS A 13 9.80 -7.90 -3.52
C HIS A 13 11.26 -8.34 -3.31
N ASP A 14 11.72 -9.34 -4.08
CA ASP A 14 13.03 -9.96 -3.90
C ASP A 14 14.19 -9.01 -4.28
N VAL A 15 13.96 -8.02 -5.13
CA VAL A 15 14.97 -6.99 -5.47
C VAL A 15 14.86 -5.74 -4.60
N SER A 16 13.66 -5.33 -4.20
CA SER A 16 13.46 -4.07 -3.48
C SER A 16 14.02 -4.11 -2.06
N VAL A 17 13.88 -5.23 -1.36
CA VAL A 17 14.38 -5.36 0.03
C VAL A 17 15.91 -5.27 0.07
N PRO A 18 16.68 -6.06 -0.71
CA PRO A 18 18.13 -5.92 -0.75
C PRO A 18 18.59 -4.55 -1.27
N ALA A 19 17.86 -3.96 -2.22
CA ALA A 19 18.17 -2.62 -2.71
C ALA A 19 18.04 -1.56 -1.63
N PHE A 20 16.96 -1.61 -0.82
CA PHE A 20 16.79 -0.73 0.33
C PHE A 20 17.95 -0.89 1.34
N ASP A 21 18.29 -2.13 1.69
CA ASP A 21 19.32 -2.44 2.67
C ASP A 21 20.72 -2.01 2.19
N ALA A 22 20.96 -1.93 0.87
CA ALA A 22 22.24 -1.58 0.25
C ALA A 22 22.36 -0.11 -0.18
N ALA A 23 21.28 0.64 -0.26
CA ALA A 23 21.24 1.96 -0.91
C ALA A 23 22.17 3.00 -0.29
N GLY A 24 22.35 2.97 1.04
CA GLY A 24 23.24 3.88 1.76
C GLY A 24 24.71 3.44 1.84
N ASN A 25 25.07 2.30 1.24
CA ASN A 25 26.43 1.78 1.32
C ASN A 25 27.30 2.36 0.19
N ALA A 26 28.26 3.21 0.56
CA ALA A 26 29.18 3.87 -0.39
C ALA A 26 30.08 2.91 -1.16
N ASP A 27 30.32 1.70 -0.64
CA ASP A 27 31.15 0.69 -1.32
C ASP A 27 30.37 -0.07 -2.41
N ARG A 28 29.03 0.10 -2.43
CA ARG A 28 28.18 -0.49 -3.47
C ARG A 28 27.96 0.53 -4.57
N TYR A 29 28.36 0.18 -5.77
CA TYR A 29 28.21 1.03 -6.98
C TYR A 29 28.86 2.41 -6.85
N PRO A 30 30.17 2.49 -6.50
CA PRO A 30 30.87 3.77 -6.27
C PRO A 30 30.87 4.69 -7.50
N GLU A 31 30.70 4.12 -8.70
CA GLU A 31 30.56 4.86 -9.96
C GLU A 31 29.19 5.52 -10.16
N ALA A 32 28.19 5.17 -9.37
CA ALA A 32 26.82 5.71 -9.49
C ALA A 32 26.64 7.08 -8.82
N GLY A 33 27.64 7.58 -8.11
CA GLY A 33 27.59 8.83 -7.37
C GLY A 33 27.42 8.65 -5.86
N GLU A 34 27.06 9.74 -5.18
CA GLU A 34 26.87 9.71 -3.72
C GLU A 34 25.69 8.81 -3.33
N PRO A 35 25.86 7.94 -2.32
CA PRO A 35 24.81 7.05 -1.89
C PRO A 35 23.66 7.84 -1.22
N TRP A 36 22.44 7.38 -1.43
CA TRP A 36 21.24 7.89 -0.75
C TRP A 36 20.51 6.77 -0.06
N GLN A 37 20.28 6.90 1.25
CA GLN A 37 19.59 5.91 2.05
C GLN A 37 18.11 6.26 2.22
N PRO A 38 17.18 5.47 1.66
CA PRO A 38 15.77 5.57 2.00
C PRO A 38 15.56 5.23 3.48
N LEU A 39 14.69 5.97 4.17
CA LEU A 39 14.55 5.85 5.62
C LEU A 39 13.46 4.85 6.03
N LYS A 40 12.44 4.65 5.21
CA LYS A 40 11.32 3.74 5.46
C LYS A 40 10.93 3.01 4.18
N MET A 41 10.51 1.76 4.33
CA MET A 41 9.92 0.95 3.25
C MET A 41 8.61 0.36 3.73
N TYR A 42 7.60 0.43 2.89
CA TYR A 42 6.27 -0.10 3.17
C TYR A 42 5.84 -1.11 2.13
N PHE A 43 5.10 -2.12 2.56
CA PHE A 43 4.35 -3.01 1.69
C PHE A 43 2.86 -2.69 1.77
N THR A 44 2.19 -2.63 0.62
CA THR A 44 0.74 -2.48 0.56
C THR A 44 0.06 -3.76 1.05
N VAL A 45 -1.06 -3.60 1.73
CA VAL A 45 -1.91 -4.71 2.16
C VAL A 45 -3.39 -4.36 1.97
N TRP A 46 -4.18 -5.34 1.59
CA TRP A 46 -5.63 -5.20 1.58
C TRP A 46 -6.18 -5.77 2.88
N SER A 47 -6.71 -4.90 3.72
CA SER A 47 -7.34 -5.30 4.97
C SER A 47 -8.61 -6.10 4.73
N ARG A 48 -8.94 -6.95 5.68
CA ARG A 48 -10.21 -7.68 5.66
C ARG A 48 -11.40 -6.72 5.65
N ALA A 49 -11.33 -5.66 6.44
CA ALA A 49 -12.37 -4.64 6.50
C ALA A 49 -12.65 -4.02 5.11
N ARG A 50 -11.59 -3.75 4.32
CA ARG A 50 -11.75 -3.27 2.94
C ARG A 50 -12.44 -4.29 2.05
N ILE A 51 -11.98 -5.54 2.08
CA ILE A 51 -12.50 -6.62 1.23
C ILE A 51 -13.98 -6.91 1.55
N GLU A 52 -14.30 -7.06 2.83
CA GLU A 52 -15.66 -7.33 3.29
C GLU A 52 -16.60 -6.15 3.05
N GLY A 53 -16.12 -4.93 3.27
CA GLY A 53 -16.90 -3.73 3.00
C GLY A 53 -17.23 -3.57 1.51
N LEU A 54 -16.25 -3.78 0.62
CA LEU A 54 -16.49 -3.75 -0.83
C LEU A 54 -17.48 -4.84 -1.24
N HIS A 55 -17.27 -6.09 -0.78
CA HIS A 55 -18.18 -7.19 -1.06
C HIS A 55 -19.61 -6.87 -0.63
N ALA A 56 -19.80 -6.42 0.62
CA ALA A 56 -21.12 -6.05 1.14
C ALA A 56 -21.79 -4.95 0.32
N LYS A 57 -21.02 -3.96 -0.15
CA LYS A 57 -21.58 -2.86 -0.95
C LYS A 57 -22.03 -3.32 -2.34
N PHE A 58 -21.28 -4.22 -3.00
CA PHE A 58 -21.73 -4.83 -4.25
C PHE A 58 -23.05 -5.57 -4.06
N VAL A 59 -23.17 -6.40 -3.00
CA VAL A 59 -24.38 -7.16 -2.69
C VAL A 59 -25.56 -6.22 -2.37
N GLU A 60 -25.34 -5.16 -1.58
CA GLU A 60 -26.36 -4.16 -1.26
C GLU A 60 -26.92 -3.49 -2.53
N MET A 61 -26.07 -3.25 -3.53
CA MET A 61 -26.47 -2.65 -4.80
C MET A 61 -27.03 -3.67 -5.82
N GLY A 62 -27.17 -4.95 -5.45
CA GLY A 62 -27.66 -6.00 -6.33
C GLY A 62 -26.67 -6.37 -7.45
N LEU A 63 -25.38 -6.08 -7.26
CA LEU A 63 -24.32 -6.37 -8.24
C LEU A 63 -23.57 -7.66 -7.86
N GLU A 64 -23.06 -8.36 -8.88
CA GLU A 64 -22.15 -9.47 -8.67
C GLU A 64 -20.80 -8.96 -8.13
N SER A 65 -20.40 -9.48 -6.96
CA SER A 65 -19.18 -9.04 -6.30
C SER A 65 -17.94 -9.78 -6.79
N PRO A 66 -16.92 -9.08 -7.29
CA PRO A 66 -15.64 -9.70 -7.64
C PRO A 66 -14.81 -10.12 -6.43
N TYR A 67 -15.26 -9.79 -5.23
CA TYR A 67 -14.60 -10.12 -3.95
C TYR A 67 -15.21 -11.34 -3.26
N GLN A 68 -16.13 -12.05 -3.90
CA GLN A 68 -16.75 -13.25 -3.32
C GLN A 68 -15.67 -14.29 -2.99
N GLY A 69 -15.74 -14.85 -1.77
CA GLY A 69 -14.78 -15.85 -1.28
C GLY A 69 -13.40 -15.29 -0.89
N TRP A 70 -13.17 -13.99 -1.01
CA TRP A 70 -11.88 -13.39 -0.59
C TRP A 70 -11.72 -13.39 0.94
N SER A 71 -12.82 -13.28 1.68
CA SER A 71 -12.82 -13.34 3.15
C SER A 71 -12.44 -14.72 3.71
N ASP A 72 -12.48 -15.79 2.89
CA ASP A 72 -12.05 -17.13 3.29
C ASP A 72 -10.52 -17.25 3.40
N ARG A 73 -9.79 -16.29 2.83
CA ARG A 73 -8.33 -16.23 2.92
C ARG A 73 -7.89 -15.78 4.32
N PRO A 74 -6.75 -16.26 4.83
CA PRO A 74 -6.22 -15.79 6.11
C PRO A 74 -6.05 -14.26 6.12
N SER A 75 -6.59 -13.58 7.16
CA SER A 75 -6.37 -12.16 7.36
C SER A 75 -4.92 -11.86 7.72
N ARG A 76 -4.44 -10.72 7.24
CA ARG A 76 -3.13 -10.14 7.57
C ARG A 76 -3.25 -8.80 8.29
N ASP A 77 -4.44 -8.48 8.78
CA ASP A 77 -4.72 -7.20 9.44
C ASP A 77 -3.82 -6.98 10.66
N HIS A 78 -3.40 -8.05 11.33
CA HIS A 78 -2.45 -8.00 12.44
C HIS A 78 -1.05 -7.50 12.06
N LEU A 79 -0.73 -7.45 10.76
CA LEU A 79 0.54 -6.90 10.25
C LEU A 79 0.45 -5.42 9.89
N ILE A 80 -0.76 -4.84 9.83
CA ILE A 80 -0.96 -3.44 9.46
C ILE A 80 -0.34 -2.55 10.55
N THR A 81 0.59 -1.72 10.15
CA THR A 81 1.27 -0.74 11.00
C THR A 81 0.90 0.70 10.66
N THR A 82 0.32 0.91 9.47
CA THR A 82 0.12 2.24 8.91
C THR A 82 -1.18 2.27 8.12
N ARG A 83 -2.00 3.30 8.34
CA ARG A 83 -3.28 3.50 7.66
C ARG A 83 -3.40 4.94 7.22
N ILE A 84 -3.30 5.17 5.92
CA ILE A 84 -3.29 6.51 5.33
C ILE A 84 -4.70 6.88 4.87
N PRO A 85 -5.28 7.99 5.38
CA PRO A 85 -6.55 8.49 4.87
C PRO A 85 -6.36 9.00 3.43
N ILE A 86 -7.21 8.52 2.50
CA ILE A 86 -7.15 8.85 1.08
C ILE A 86 -8.46 9.41 0.53
N ALA A 87 -9.45 9.67 1.39
CA ALA A 87 -10.77 10.13 0.95
C ALA A 87 -10.71 11.40 0.10
N ASP A 88 -9.84 12.35 0.47
CA ASP A 88 -9.67 13.64 -0.22
C ASP A 88 -8.85 13.52 -1.53
N HIS A 89 -8.28 12.36 -1.80
CA HIS A 89 -7.45 12.06 -2.98
C HIS A 89 -7.97 10.85 -3.76
N TRP A 90 -9.25 10.51 -3.58
CA TRP A 90 -9.84 9.31 -4.17
C TRP A 90 -9.78 9.31 -5.71
N GLU A 91 -10.03 10.46 -6.33
CA GLU A 91 -9.98 10.62 -7.79
C GLU A 91 -8.59 10.30 -8.34
N VAL A 92 -7.53 10.75 -7.66
CA VAL A 92 -6.14 10.51 -8.05
C VAL A 92 -5.84 9.01 -8.11
N ARG A 93 -6.38 8.24 -7.17
CA ARG A 93 -6.27 6.78 -7.18
C ARG A 93 -6.90 6.15 -8.42
N GLY A 94 -8.12 6.56 -8.74
CA GLY A 94 -8.85 6.10 -9.94
C GLY A 94 -8.09 6.44 -11.22
N GLU A 95 -7.58 7.65 -11.34
CA GLU A 95 -6.77 8.10 -12.47
C GLU A 95 -5.46 7.32 -12.60
N ALA A 96 -4.76 7.09 -11.49
CA ALA A 96 -3.54 6.30 -11.46
C ALA A 96 -3.79 4.85 -11.92
N LEU A 97 -4.89 4.23 -11.51
CA LEU A 97 -5.27 2.90 -11.98
C LEU A 97 -5.56 2.88 -13.48
N ARG A 98 -6.29 3.88 -14.00
CA ARG A 98 -6.58 4.00 -15.45
C ARG A 98 -5.33 4.25 -16.28
N ALA A 99 -4.30 4.90 -15.71
CA ALA A 99 -3.01 5.10 -16.37
C ALA A 99 -2.25 3.77 -16.61
N HIS A 100 -2.58 2.71 -15.86
CA HIS A 100 -2.05 1.35 -16.06
C HIS A 100 -2.81 0.59 -17.17
N ALA A 101 -3.11 1.23 -18.28
CA ALA A 101 -3.99 0.73 -19.34
C ALA A 101 -3.60 -0.62 -19.95
N THR A 102 -2.33 -1.02 -19.84
CA THR A 102 -1.85 -2.33 -20.32
C THR A 102 -2.11 -3.47 -19.32
N GLN A 103 -2.44 -3.15 -18.07
CA GLN A 103 -2.59 -4.13 -16.97
C GLN A 103 -3.94 -4.02 -16.26
N VAL A 104 -4.60 -2.88 -16.36
CA VAL A 104 -5.87 -2.61 -15.70
C VAL A 104 -6.94 -2.37 -16.77
N ASP A 105 -7.86 -3.31 -16.90
CA ASP A 105 -9.03 -3.15 -17.76
C ASP A 105 -9.94 -2.07 -17.17
N PRO A 106 -10.24 -0.97 -17.91
CA PRO A 106 -11.13 0.09 -17.46
C PRO A 106 -12.58 -0.37 -17.25
N ALA A 107 -12.97 -1.52 -17.82
CA ALA A 107 -14.27 -2.14 -17.60
C ALA A 107 -14.28 -3.16 -16.45
N SER A 108 -13.15 -3.36 -15.77
CA SER A 108 -13.04 -4.36 -14.69
C SER A 108 -13.89 -3.99 -13.48
N PRO A 109 -14.89 -4.80 -13.11
CA PRO A 109 -15.68 -4.55 -11.90
C PRO A 109 -14.86 -4.64 -10.62
N PHE A 110 -13.70 -5.33 -10.64
CA PHE A 110 -12.78 -5.40 -9.52
C PHE A 110 -12.21 -4.02 -9.12
N TRP A 111 -11.95 -3.16 -10.11
CA TRP A 111 -11.38 -1.83 -9.88
C TRP A 111 -12.43 -0.72 -9.94
N PHE A 112 -13.42 -0.83 -10.85
CA PHE A 112 -14.32 0.24 -11.22
C PHE A 112 -15.81 -0.16 -11.16
N GLY A 113 -16.14 -1.27 -10.50
CA GLY A 113 -17.51 -1.77 -10.47
C GLY A 113 -18.46 -1.03 -9.52
N LEU A 114 -17.93 -0.20 -8.62
CA LEU A 114 -18.72 0.72 -7.81
C LEU A 114 -18.48 2.16 -8.25
N PRO A 115 -19.51 3.04 -8.22
CA PRO A 115 -19.31 4.47 -8.39
C PRO A 115 -18.29 5.03 -7.39
N ASP A 116 -17.48 5.99 -7.81
CA ASP A 116 -16.40 6.54 -6.99
C ASP A 116 -16.91 7.13 -5.67
N GLU A 117 -18.07 7.82 -5.69
CA GLU A 117 -18.73 8.39 -4.52
C GLU A 117 -19.20 7.33 -3.51
N VAL A 118 -19.46 6.11 -3.98
CA VAL A 118 -19.81 4.96 -3.13
C VAL A 118 -18.55 4.27 -2.61
N ALA A 119 -17.63 3.92 -3.50
CA ALA A 119 -16.42 3.18 -3.17
C ALA A 119 -15.56 3.90 -2.12
N ARG A 120 -15.43 5.24 -2.22
CA ARG A 120 -14.68 6.06 -1.27
C ARG A 120 -15.23 6.04 0.16
N THR A 121 -16.50 5.68 0.36
CA THR A 121 -17.11 5.61 1.70
C THR A 121 -16.92 4.26 2.36
N VAL A 122 -16.59 3.22 1.58
CA VAL A 122 -16.47 1.85 2.10
C VAL A 122 -15.19 1.69 2.94
N HIS A 123 -14.07 2.12 2.40
CA HIS A 123 -12.77 2.05 3.09
C HIS A 123 -11.88 3.19 2.58
N PRO A 124 -12.00 4.39 3.16
CA PRO A 124 -11.30 5.59 2.68
C PRO A 124 -9.83 5.63 3.12
N TYR A 125 -9.17 4.48 3.13
CA TYR A 125 -7.79 4.32 3.59
C TYR A 125 -6.99 3.45 2.63
N ASP A 126 -5.67 3.66 2.60
CA ASP A 126 -4.71 2.66 2.18
C ASP A 126 -3.95 2.11 3.39
N ASP A 127 -3.91 0.77 3.48
CA ASP A 127 -3.27 0.06 4.57
C ASP A 127 -1.89 -0.44 4.14
N TYR A 128 -0.90 -0.31 5.05
CA TYR A 128 0.48 -0.70 4.81
C TYR A 128 1.08 -1.46 5.99
N VAL A 129 2.11 -2.23 5.68
CA VAL A 129 3.03 -2.84 6.66
C VAL A 129 4.37 -2.13 6.55
N LEU A 130 4.86 -1.56 7.64
CA LEU A 130 6.22 -1.02 7.72
C LEU A 130 7.22 -2.18 7.66
N ALA A 131 7.87 -2.35 6.52
CA ALA A 131 8.79 -3.46 6.26
C ALA A 131 10.22 -3.17 6.74
N ARG A 132 10.64 -1.90 6.65
CA ARG A 132 11.93 -1.39 7.12
C ARG A 132 11.77 0.02 7.65
N SER A 133 12.46 0.34 8.74
CA SER A 133 12.57 1.69 9.26
C SER A 133 13.94 1.93 9.88
N LEU A 134 14.60 3.02 9.48
CA LEU A 134 15.83 3.52 10.10
C LEU A 134 15.55 4.69 11.07
N VAL A 135 14.27 5.04 11.24
CA VAL A 135 13.82 6.14 12.12
C VAL A 135 12.99 5.64 13.31
N GLY A 136 12.99 4.33 13.55
CA GLY A 136 12.22 3.68 14.62
C GLY A 136 10.83 3.20 14.13
N GLU A 137 10.13 2.51 15.01
CA GLU A 137 8.81 1.93 14.76
C GLU A 137 7.71 2.72 15.49
N PRO A 138 6.45 2.65 15.05
CA PRO A 138 5.33 3.20 15.79
C PRO A 138 5.23 2.55 17.18
N PRO A 139 4.70 3.27 18.19
CA PRO A 139 4.43 2.67 19.49
C PRO A 139 3.55 1.42 19.34
N ALA A 140 3.80 0.41 20.17
CA ALA A 140 3.02 -0.82 20.12
C ALA A 140 1.51 -0.54 20.26
N GLY A 141 0.71 -1.10 19.37
CA GLY A 141 -0.73 -0.92 19.34
C GLY A 141 -1.23 0.39 18.71
N SER A 142 -0.34 1.25 18.19
CA SER A 142 -0.72 2.43 17.39
C SER A 142 -0.51 2.17 15.90
N LEU A 143 -1.28 2.89 15.06
CA LEU A 143 -1.06 2.95 13.61
C LEU A 143 -0.48 4.32 13.26
N GLU A 144 0.45 4.34 12.31
CA GLU A 144 0.86 5.58 11.66
C GLU A 144 -0.26 6.05 10.70
N ASP A 145 -0.44 7.35 10.58
CA ASP A 145 -1.35 8.00 9.64
C ASP A 145 -0.61 8.88 8.61
N ASP A 146 0.70 8.92 8.68
CA ASP A 146 1.59 9.63 7.75
C ASP A 146 2.81 8.75 7.42
N LEU A 147 3.05 8.48 6.13
CA LEU A 147 4.24 7.72 5.67
C LEU A 147 5.57 8.42 6.02
N PHE A 148 5.54 9.73 6.26
CA PHE A 148 6.70 10.55 6.64
C PHE A 148 6.81 10.79 8.14
N ASP A 149 6.00 10.12 8.95
CA ASP A 149 6.13 10.19 10.41
C ASP A 149 7.57 9.88 10.84
N ARG A 150 8.10 10.62 11.81
CA ARG A 150 9.50 10.60 12.30
C ARG A 150 10.58 10.95 11.28
N ILE A 151 10.24 11.15 10.01
CA ILE A 151 11.19 11.69 9.03
C ILE A 151 11.24 13.22 9.14
N ARG A 152 10.09 13.87 9.26
CA ARG A 152 9.98 15.33 9.36
C ARG A 152 10.64 15.93 10.60
N VAL A 153 10.66 15.18 11.71
CA VAL A 153 11.30 15.63 12.97
C VAL A 153 12.83 15.70 12.84
N ARG A 154 13.45 14.88 12.00
CA ARG A 154 14.89 14.89 11.78
C ARG A 154 15.38 16.05 10.88
N VAL A 155 14.52 16.59 10.03
CA VAL A 155 14.86 17.73 9.16
C VAL A 155 14.83 19.04 9.96
N SER A 156 14.03 19.14 11.01
CA SER A 156 13.96 20.30 11.90
C SER A 156 15.10 20.37 12.95
N ASP A 157 15.77 19.26 13.22
CA ASP A 157 16.91 19.20 14.16
C ASP A 157 18.26 19.54 13.50
N VAL A 158 18.24 19.94 12.23
CA VAL A 158 19.43 20.28 11.42
C VAL A 158 19.49 21.78 11.10
N VAL A 159 18.88 22.63 11.94
CA VAL A 159 19.02 24.10 11.86
C VAL A 159 19.72 24.63 13.10
#